data_7334b3bab235214890179af2593b6163
#
_entry.id   7334b3bab235214890179af2593b6163
#
_cell.length_a   1.000
_cell.length_b   1.000
_cell.length_c   1.000
_cell.angle_alpha   90.00
_cell.angle_beta   90.00
_cell.angle_gamma   90.00
#
_symmetry.space_group_name_H-M   'P 1'
#
loop_
_entity.id
_entity.type
_entity.pdbx_description
1 polymer ?
#
loop_
_entity_poly.entity_id
_entity_poly.type
_entity_poly.pdbx_seq_one_letter_code
_entity_poly.pdbx_strand_id
1 'polypeptide(L)'
;MKNQIVAAALTAALLSLAALAQAQTPKNVKYSFTEASDLTLAGKLFPNTPNPYHRVDTVKYKGFTKSENLQVRESSGIYVSFKTNSTTVSVMTEYAFKNYGVNTNSFSTRGFDLYIKKDGKWLWAGAGCPPMNKEDGYNLVLVKNMDNSEKECLLYLPLFSEENSVKIGVQEGATLVKGEVPFRHRVGIFGSSFTHGTSTSRPGMTYPAQFSRSTGIQLLSLGCSGNCKMQTYFADALADADVDAFIFDSFSNPNADMINDRLFPFIEKLQAAHPGIPLIFQHSIYRERRNFDHSTDKSEQAKADMADSLMRIAVKKYKDVYYIDCTNATDCQHESSVDGTHPGDHGYTLWAESIRKPILKILKKYGIR
;
A
#
# COMPACT_ATOMS: atom_id res chain seq x y z
N MET A 1 4.69 -59.02 24.86
CA MET A 1 4.23 -57.63 25.01
C MET A 1 5.25 -56.60 24.55
N LYS A 2 6.55 -56.69 24.83
CA LYS A 2 7.55 -55.69 24.38
C LYS A 2 7.73 -55.56 22.84
N ASN A 3 7.65 -56.71 22.14
CA ASN A 3 7.83 -56.70 20.67
C ASN A 3 6.64 -56.14 19.88
N GLN A 4 5.43 -56.14 20.45
CA GLN A 4 4.25 -55.53 19.79
C GLN A 4 4.21 -54.02 19.93
N ILE A 5 4.77 -53.48 21.01
CA ILE A 5 4.86 -52.02 21.23
C ILE A 5 5.90 -51.38 20.30
N VAL A 6 7.00 -52.06 20.03
CA VAL A 6 8.05 -51.57 19.10
C VAL A 6 7.54 -51.61 17.65
N ALA A 7 6.76 -52.61 17.25
CA ALA A 7 6.19 -52.66 15.91
C ALA A 7 5.15 -51.54 15.69
N ALA A 8 4.29 -51.25 16.69
CA ALA A 8 3.30 -50.17 16.61
C ALA A 8 3.95 -48.79 16.56
N ALA A 9 5.06 -48.57 17.29
CA ALA A 9 5.80 -47.29 17.27
C ALA A 9 6.52 -47.07 15.93
N LEU A 10 7.07 -48.13 15.31
CA LEU A 10 7.70 -48.04 13.99
C LEU A 10 6.68 -47.80 12.87
N THR A 11 5.46 -48.36 12.96
CA THR A 11 4.39 -48.15 12.00
C THR A 11 3.83 -46.75 12.09
N ALA A 12 3.69 -46.19 13.31
CA ALA A 12 3.26 -44.82 13.51
C ALA A 12 4.32 -43.80 13.05
N ALA A 13 5.63 -44.08 13.22
CA ALA A 13 6.71 -43.26 12.70
C ALA A 13 6.80 -43.28 11.16
N LEU A 14 6.55 -44.41 10.51
CA LEU A 14 6.49 -44.51 9.05
C LEU A 14 5.26 -43.83 8.44
N LEU A 15 4.11 -43.83 9.13
CA LEU A 15 2.91 -43.11 8.72
C LEU A 15 3.06 -41.62 8.89
N SER A 16 3.81 -41.13 9.89
CA SER A 16 4.11 -39.68 10.06
C SER A 16 5.14 -39.19 9.07
N LEU A 17 6.05 -40.00 8.56
CA LEU A 17 7.00 -39.67 7.50
C LEU A 17 6.35 -39.62 6.11
N ALA A 18 5.28 -40.36 5.86
CA ALA A 18 4.56 -40.34 4.59
C ALA A 18 3.68 -39.08 4.41
N ALA A 19 3.38 -38.35 5.50
CA ALA A 19 2.60 -37.10 5.47
C ALA A 19 3.41 -35.88 5.10
N LEU A 20 4.74 -35.97 4.94
CA LEU A 20 5.64 -34.88 4.54
C LEU A 20 6.15 -35.00 3.10
N ALA A 21 5.39 -35.70 2.22
CA ALA A 21 5.61 -35.58 0.79
C ALA A 21 5.24 -34.13 0.39
N GLN A 22 6.23 -33.23 0.45
CA GLN A 22 6.08 -31.90 -0.14
C GLN A 22 5.68 -32.09 -1.60
N ALA A 23 4.47 -31.65 -1.94
CA ALA A 23 4.01 -31.66 -3.32
C ALA A 23 4.93 -30.74 -4.12
N GLN A 24 5.89 -31.33 -4.85
CA GLN A 24 6.75 -30.55 -5.73
C GLN A 24 5.93 -30.06 -6.92
N THR A 25 6.04 -28.78 -7.24
CA THR A 25 5.46 -28.23 -8.46
C THR A 25 6.03 -29.00 -9.67
N PRO A 26 5.21 -29.59 -10.55
CA PRO A 26 5.67 -30.29 -11.73
C PRO A 26 6.63 -29.43 -12.58
N LYS A 27 7.60 -30.04 -13.27
CA LYS A 27 8.55 -29.29 -14.13
C LYS A 27 7.85 -28.48 -15.24
N ASN A 28 6.68 -28.95 -15.72
CA ASN A 28 5.86 -28.29 -16.74
C ASN A 28 4.46 -28.03 -16.16
N VAL A 29 4.32 -26.95 -15.38
CA VAL A 29 3.02 -26.54 -14.83
C VAL A 29 2.18 -25.92 -15.93
N LYS A 30 0.98 -26.47 -16.14
CA LYS A 30 -0.08 -25.76 -16.86
C LYS A 30 -0.82 -24.84 -15.90
N TYR A 31 -1.13 -23.64 -16.34
CA TYR A 31 -1.80 -22.62 -15.53
C TYR A 31 -3.21 -22.35 -16.05
N SER A 32 -4.15 -22.20 -15.11
CA SER A 32 -5.43 -21.55 -15.31
C SER A 32 -5.33 -20.12 -14.82
N PHE A 33 -5.87 -19.15 -15.57
CA PHE A 33 -5.81 -17.73 -15.26
C PHE A 33 -7.20 -17.15 -15.00
N THR A 34 -7.32 -16.33 -13.97
CA THR A 34 -8.54 -15.58 -13.64
C THR A 34 -8.20 -14.10 -13.56
N GLU A 35 -9.04 -13.25 -14.16
CA GLU A 35 -8.87 -11.79 -14.07
C GLU A 35 -9.01 -11.35 -12.60
N ALA A 36 -8.09 -10.51 -12.13
CA ALA A 36 -8.04 -10.10 -10.74
C ALA A 36 -9.27 -9.27 -10.31
N SER A 37 -9.92 -8.58 -11.27
CA SER A 37 -11.19 -7.88 -11.03
C SER A 37 -12.37 -8.83 -10.76
N ASP A 38 -12.27 -10.10 -11.16
CA ASP A 38 -13.25 -11.15 -10.83
C ASP A 38 -13.05 -11.73 -9.42
N LEU A 39 -11.94 -11.38 -8.76
CA LEU A 39 -11.63 -11.72 -7.38
C LEU A 39 -11.97 -10.56 -6.45
N THR A 40 -11.46 -10.56 -5.21
CA THR A 40 -11.66 -9.44 -4.28
C THR A 40 -10.57 -8.39 -4.48
N LEU A 41 -10.88 -7.37 -5.28
CA LEU A 41 -10.01 -6.22 -5.52
C LEU A 41 -10.34 -5.11 -4.53
N ALA A 42 -9.35 -4.65 -3.75
CA ALA A 42 -9.54 -3.66 -2.68
C ALA A 42 -8.30 -2.75 -2.53
N GLY A 43 -8.29 -1.87 -1.52
CA GLY A 43 -7.17 -0.97 -1.22
C GLY A 43 -7.27 0.39 -1.89
N LYS A 44 -8.37 0.73 -2.56
CA LYS A 44 -8.59 2.04 -3.20
C LYS A 44 -9.77 2.81 -2.61
N LEU A 45 -9.66 4.14 -2.63
CA LEU A 45 -10.71 5.05 -2.12
C LEU A 45 -12.02 4.91 -2.90
N PHE A 46 -11.93 4.84 -4.23
CA PHE A 46 -13.07 4.75 -5.13
C PHE A 46 -13.16 3.32 -5.69
N PRO A 47 -14.05 2.46 -5.13
CA PRO A 47 -14.16 1.07 -5.56
C PRO A 47 -14.60 0.95 -7.03
N ASN A 48 -15.48 1.85 -7.48
CA ASN A 48 -16.07 1.82 -8.81
C ASN A 48 -15.36 2.83 -9.73
N THR A 49 -14.41 2.37 -10.53
CA THR A 49 -13.72 3.14 -11.57
C THR A 49 -13.87 2.43 -12.90
N PRO A 50 -13.92 3.13 -14.06
CA PRO A 50 -14.07 2.49 -15.38
C PRO A 50 -13.04 1.40 -15.66
N ASN A 51 -11.77 1.65 -15.32
CA ASN A 51 -10.75 0.60 -15.22
C ASN A 51 -10.64 0.18 -13.74
N PRO A 52 -10.81 -1.11 -13.38
CA PRO A 52 -10.81 -1.57 -12.00
C PRO A 52 -9.48 -1.33 -11.28
N TYR A 53 -8.39 -1.16 -12.00
CA TYR A 53 -7.04 -0.94 -11.47
C TYR A 53 -6.71 0.54 -11.26
N HIS A 54 -7.59 1.48 -11.65
CA HIS A 54 -7.43 2.91 -11.38
C HIS A 54 -7.86 3.26 -9.96
N ARG A 55 -7.14 4.17 -9.31
CA ARG A 55 -7.47 4.67 -7.97
C ARG A 55 -8.56 5.75 -8.01
N VAL A 56 -8.65 6.52 -9.10
CA VAL A 56 -9.63 7.59 -9.29
C VAL A 56 -10.24 7.50 -10.68
N ASP A 57 -11.53 7.80 -10.80
CA ASP A 57 -12.21 7.98 -12.09
C ASP A 57 -11.88 9.35 -12.67
N THR A 58 -10.96 9.41 -13.62
CA THR A 58 -10.52 10.64 -14.30
C THR A 58 -11.51 11.12 -15.36
N VAL A 59 -12.59 10.37 -15.64
CA VAL A 59 -13.72 10.84 -16.43
C VAL A 59 -14.68 11.66 -15.57
N LYS A 60 -14.93 11.24 -14.34
CA LYS A 60 -15.76 11.96 -13.36
C LYS A 60 -15.03 13.18 -12.80
N TYR A 61 -13.83 12.99 -12.27
CA TYR A 61 -13.04 14.05 -11.62
C TYR A 61 -12.10 14.74 -12.58
N LYS A 62 -12.20 16.06 -12.68
CA LYS A 62 -11.45 16.91 -13.61
C LYS A 62 -10.50 17.85 -12.84
N GLY A 63 -9.67 18.56 -13.57
CA GLY A 63 -8.73 19.54 -13.03
C GLY A 63 -7.31 19.02 -12.81
N PHE A 64 -7.11 17.70 -12.87
CA PHE A 64 -5.79 17.09 -12.75
C PHE A 64 -4.86 17.55 -13.88
N THR A 65 -3.64 17.93 -13.53
CA THR A 65 -2.55 18.09 -14.49
C THR A 65 -2.26 16.75 -15.19
N LYS A 66 -1.49 16.77 -16.28
CA LYS A 66 -1.11 15.54 -17.00
C LYS A 66 -0.42 14.51 -16.08
N SER A 67 0.46 14.98 -15.19
CA SER A 67 1.17 14.12 -14.24
C SER A 67 0.22 13.54 -13.19
N GLU A 68 -0.63 14.37 -12.59
CA GLU A 68 -1.60 13.92 -11.59
C GLU A 68 -2.61 12.94 -12.18
N ASN A 69 -3.11 13.22 -13.41
CA ASN A 69 -4.02 12.34 -14.12
C ASN A 69 -3.42 10.95 -14.34
N LEU A 70 -2.14 10.87 -14.68
CA LEU A 70 -1.43 9.60 -14.79
C LEU A 70 -1.33 8.92 -13.42
N GLN A 71 -0.84 9.64 -12.41
CA GLN A 71 -0.60 9.07 -11.08
C GLN A 71 -1.85 8.53 -10.39
N VAL A 72 -3.00 9.18 -10.54
CA VAL A 72 -4.26 8.68 -9.94
C VAL A 72 -4.81 7.43 -10.64
N ARG A 73 -4.29 7.06 -11.81
CA ARG A 73 -4.59 5.81 -12.51
C ARG A 73 -3.59 4.68 -12.21
N GLU A 74 -2.42 5.00 -11.63
CA GLU A 74 -1.48 3.99 -11.15
C GLU A 74 -2.05 3.21 -9.96
N SER A 75 -1.68 1.93 -9.81
CA SER A 75 -2.34 0.97 -8.91
C SER A 75 -1.80 0.96 -7.48
N SER A 76 -1.01 1.96 -7.07
CA SER A 76 -0.41 2.02 -5.73
C SER A 76 -1.45 1.84 -4.61
N GLY A 77 -1.22 0.85 -3.75
CA GLY A 77 -2.08 0.52 -2.61
C GLY A 77 -3.23 -0.44 -2.94
N ILE A 78 -3.51 -0.68 -4.23
CA ILE A 78 -4.49 -1.70 -4.64
C ILE A 78 -3.91 -3.09 -4.36
N TYR A 79 -4.77 -3.99 -3.90
CA TYR A 79 -4.43 -5.39 -3.69
C TYR A 79 -5.58 -6.32 -4.08
N VAL A 80 -5.23 -7.58 -4.37
CA VAL A 80 -6.18 -8.67 -4.64
C VAL A 80 -6.13 -9.65 -3.48
N SER A 81 -7.29 -9.94 -2.89
CA SER A 81 -7.45 -11.01 -1.90
C SER A 81 -8.13 -12.21 -2.53
N PHE A 82 -7.54 -13.38 -2.36
CA PHE A 82 -8.05 -14.64 -2.91
C PHE A 82 -7.64 -15.84 -2.06
N LYS A 83 -8.30 -16.97 -2.31
CA LYS A 83 -7.92 -18.26 -1.71
C LYS A 83 -7.59 -19.26 -2.81
N THR A 84 -6.60 -20.10 -2.55
CA THR A 84 -6.19 -21.17 -3.47
C THR A 84 -5.53 -22.33 -2.73
N ASN A 85 -5.71 -23.56 -3.26
CA ASN A 85 -4.95 -24.73 -2.84
C ASN A 85 -3.79 -25.06 -3.80
N SER A 86 -3.48 -24.17 -4.75
CA SER A 86 -2.39 -24.35 -5.71
C SER A 86 -1.02 -24.47 -5.02
N THR A 87 -0.15 -25.29 -5.60
CA THR A 87 1.27 -25.37 -5.20
C THR A 87 2.13 -24.27 -5.79
N THR A 88 1.56 -23.42 -6.66
CA THR A 88 2.22 -22.28 -7.30
C THR A 88 1.23 -21.14 -7.54
N VAL A 89 1.72 -19.91 -7.45
CA VAL A 89 0.96 -18.71 -7.85
C VAL A 89 1.81 -17.90 -8.81
N SER A 90 1.18 -17.47 -9.89
CA SER A 90 1.77 -16.59 -10.89
C SER A 90 0.87 -15.40 -11.22
N VAL A 91 1.41 -14.42 -11.90
CA VAL A 91 0.68 -13.24 -12.41
C VAL A 91 1.02 -13.06 -13.89
N MET A 92 0.02 -12.69 -14.66
CA MET A 92 0.17 -12.20 -16.04
C MET A 92 -0.51 -10.85 -16.13
N THR A 93 0.12 -9.86 -16.74
CA THR A 93 -0.43 -8.50 -16.81
C THR A 93 -0.25 -7.88 -18.19
N GLU A 94 -1.10 -6.91 -18.51
CA GLU A 94 -0.98 -6.01 -19.64
C GLU A 94 -0.99 -4.58 -19.09
N TYR A 95 0.05 -3.81 -19.41
CA TYR A 95 0.20 -2.44 -18.92
C TYR A 95 -0.31 -1.42 -19.95
N ALA A 96 -1.05 -0.41 -19.47
CA ALA A 96 -1.30 0.81 -20.24
C ALA A 96 -0.12 1.79 -20.14
N PHE A 97 0.54 1.82 -18.98
CA PHE A 97 1.72 2.66 -18.72
C PHE A 97 2.69 1.96 -17.76
N LYS A 98 3.99 2.11 -18.03
CA LYS A 98 5.09 1.59 -17.21
C LYS A 98 6.06 2.70 -16.87
N ASN A 99 6.35 2.91 -15.59
CA ASN A 99 7.34 3.85 -15.11
C ASN A 99 8.70 3.15 -14.89
N TYR A 100 9.78 3.81 -15.27
CA TYR A 100 11.17 3.35 -15.10
C TYR A 100 12.00 4.38 -14.33
N GLY A 101 11.41 4.97 -13.28
CA GLY A 101 12.02 6.02 -12.48
C GLY A 101 13.41 5.67 -11.92
N VAL A 102 14.24 6.71 -11.71
CA VAL A 102 15.65 6.55 -11.31
C VAL A 102 15.85 6.24 -9.81
N ASN A 103 14.91 6.66 -8.96
CA ASN A 103 14.93 6.42 -7.51
C ASN A 103 13.92 5.36 -7.06
N THR A 104 13.51 4.50 -7.99
CA THR A 104 12.62 3.36 -7.77
C THR A 104 13.19 2.16 -8.52
N ASN A 105 12.86 0.95 -8.09
CA ASN A 105 13.29 -0.27 -8.75
C ASN A 105 12.14 -0.95 -9.50
N SER A 106 12.48 -1.95 -10.32
CA SER A 106 11.51 -2.64 -11.15
C SER A 106 10.41 -3.37 -10.36
N PHE A 107 10.75 -3.93 -9.18
CA PHE A 107 9.76 -4.62 -8.35
C PHE A 107 8.72 -3.68 -7.78
N SER A 108 9.11 -2.45 -7.38
CA SER A 108 8.14 -1.45 -6.89
C SER A 108 7.35 -0.80 -8.01
N THR A 109 7.99 -0.52 -9.15
CA THR A 109 7.34 0.25 -10.23
C THR A 109 6.33 -0.55 -11.03
N ARG A 110 6.63 -1.80 -11.37
CA ARG A 110 5.80 -2.65 -12.23
C ARG A 110 5.74 -4.12 -11.79
N GLY A 111 6.21 -4.41 -10.58
CA GLY A 111 6.19 -5.75 -9.99
C GLY A 111 5.00 -5.98 -9.08
N PHE A 112 4.83 -7.23 -8.70
CA PHE A 112 3.79 -7.74 -7.83
C PHE A 112 4.39 -8.29 -6.56
N ASP A 113 3.67 -8.20 -5.43
CA ASP A 113 4.18 -8.58 -4.11
C ASP A 113 3.14 -9.40 -3.34
N LEU A 114 3.42 -10.70 -3.18
CA LEU A 114 2.51 -11.71 -2.63
C LEU A 114 2.82 -11.98 -1.16
N TYR A 115 1.76 -11.93 -0.36
CA TYR A 115 1.73 -12.39 1.02
C TYR A 115 0.75 -13.55 1.16
N ILE A 116 1.07 -14.51 2.03
CA ILE A 116 0.19 -15.64 2.40
C ILE A 116 0.00 -15.61 3.90
N LYS A 117 -1.24 -15.83 4.35
CA LYS A 117 -1.58 -15.84 5.77
C LYS A 117 -1.18 -17.17 6.39
N LYS A 118 -0.41 -17.11 7.46
CA LYS A 118 -0.01 -18.26 8.28
C LYS A 118 -0.06 -17.87 9.76
N ASP A 119 -0.69 -18.70 10.55
CA ASP A 119 -0.84 -18.49 12.01
C ASP A 119 -1.39 -17.07 12.34
N GLY A 120 -2.39 -16.62 11.56
CA GLY A 120 -3.03 -15.32 11.71
C GLY A 120 -2.22 -14.11 11.21
N LYS A 121 -1.00 -14.30 10.67
CA LYS A 121 -0.10 -13.24 10.20
C LYS A 121 0.10 -13.32 8.69
N TRP A 122 0.18 -12.16 8.04
CA TRP A 122 0.59 -12.05 6.64
C TRP A 122 2.10 -12.17 6.54
N LEU A 123 2.57 -13.31 5.98
CA LEU A 123 3.99 -13.55 5.72
C LEU A 123 4.28 -13.33 4.24
N TRP A 124 5.42 -12.74 3.96
CA TRP A 124 5.89 -12.59 2.59
C TRP A 124 6.11 -13.96 1.95
N ALA A 125 5.57 -14.15 0.75
CA ALA A 125 5.63 -15.40 0.01
C ALA A 125 6.47 -15.30 -1.27
N GLY A 126 6.44 -14.13 -1.93
CA GLY A 126 7.20 -13.90 -3.14
C GLY A 126 6.89 -12.55 -3.76
N ALA A 127 7.85 -12.02 -4.48
CA ALA A 127 7.67 -10.83 -5.30
C ALA A 127 8.40 -11.00 -6.62
N GLY A 128 7.97 -10.29 -7.64
CA GLY A 128 8.59 -10.35 -8.94
C GLY A 128 8.14 -9.22 -9.84
N CYS A 129 8.90 -9.04 -10.92
CA CYS A 129 8.60 -8.10 -11.97
C CYS A 129 8.88 -8.80 -13.31
N PRO A 130 8.04 -8.62 -14.33
CA PRO A 130 8.32 -9.18 -15.65
C PRO A 130 9.64 -8.64 -16.23
N PRO A 131 10.36 -9.43 -17.05
CA PRO A 131 11.58 -8.96 -17.71
C PRO A 131 11.31 -7.73 -18.57
N MET A 132 12.26 -6.79 -18.61
CA MET A 132 12.16 -5.60 -19.44
C MET A 132 11.96 -5.98 -20.93
N ASN A 133 11.07 -5.28 -21.61
CA ASN A 133 10.67 -5.50 -23.00
C ASN A 133 9.92 -6.82 -23.28
N LYS A 134 9.46 -7.52 -22.24
CA LYS A 134 8.62 -8.73 -22.33
C LYS A 134 7.56 -8.73 -21.23
N GLU A 135 7.12 -7.54 -20.83
CA GLU A 135 6.25 -7.41 -19.67
C GLU A 135 4.84 -7.90 -19.93
N ASP A 136 4.27 -7.51 -21.09
CA ASP A 136 2.87 -7.81 -21.38
C ASP A 136 2.70 -9.29 -21.73
N GLY A 137 1.77 -9.96 -21.06
CA GLY A 137 1.48 -11.38 -21.25
C GLY A 137 2.53 -12.35 -20.68
N TYR A 138 3.56 -11.84 -19.99
CA TYR A 138 4.57 -12.70 -19.37
C TYR A 138 4.00 -13.40 -18.12
N ASN A 139 4.11 -14.74 -18.08
CA ASN A 139 3.70 -15.52 -16.90
C ASN A 139 4.77 -15.43 -15.81
N LEU A 140 4.61 -14.51 -14.88
CA LEU A 140 5.50 -14.24 -13.76
C LEU A 140 5.17 -15.16 -12.58
N VAL A 141 5.97 -16.18 -12.33
CA VAL A 141 5.80 -17.07 -11.17
C VAL A 141 6.33 -16.36 -9.93
N LEU A 142 5.45 -16.11 -8.94
CA LEU A 142 5.79 -15.45 -7.67
C LEU A 142 6.25 -16.45 -6.61
N VAL A 143 5.56 -17.60 -6.51
CA VAL A 143 5.87 -18.67 -5.55
C VAL A 143 5.58 -20.03 -6.18
N LYS A 144 6.36 -21.04 -5.78
CA LYS A 144 6.20 -22.44 -6.20
C LYS A 144 6.61 -23.40 -5.08
N ASN A 145 6.29 -24.69 -5.28
CA ASN A 145 6.58 -25.78 -4.33
C ASN A 145 5.91 -25.59 -2.96
N MET A 146 4.74 -24.98 -2.94
CA MET A 146 3.87 -24.98 -1.76
C MET A 146 3.18 -26.35 -1.59
N ASP A 147 2.63 -26.59 -0.41
CA ASP A 147 1.69 -27.70 -0.23
C ASP A 147 0.34 -27.42 -0.93
N ASN A 148 -0.55 -28.40 -0.92
CA ASN A 148 -1.89 -28.31 -1.53
C ASN A 148 -3.00 -27.95 -0.54
N SER A 149 -2.68 -27.46 0.65
CA SER A 149 -3.66 -26.89 1.57
C SER A 149 -4.26 -25.60 1.01
N GLU A 150 -5.44 -25.19 1.46
CA GLU A 150 -5.98 -23.86 1.12
C GLU A 150 -5.18 -22.76 1.79
N LYS A 151 -4.86 -21.72 1.03
CA LYS A 151 -4.11 -20.54 1.47
C LYS A 151 -4.92 -19.28 1.25
N GLU A 152 -4.95 -18.41 2.25
CA GLU A 152 -5.39 -17.02 2.08
C GLU A 152 -4.23 -16.18 1.53
N CYS A 153 -4.45 -15.53 0.39
CA CYS A 153 -3.46 -14.79 -0.36
C CYS A 153 -3.81 -13.30 -0.44
N LEU A 154 -2.79 -12.44 -0.36
CA LEU A 154 -2.88 -10.99 -0.50
C LEU A 154 -1.80 -10.55 -1.50
N LEU A 155 -2.21 -10.12 -2.70
CA LEU A 155 -1.32 -9.69 -3.76
C LEU A 155 -1.41 -8.19 -3.93
N TYR A 156 -0.33 -7.45 -3.61
CA TYR A 156 -0.21 -6.02 -3.92
C TYR A 156 0.16 -5.81 -5.38
N LEU A 157 -0.50 -4.83 -6.00
CA LEU A 157 -0.26 -4.40 -7.38
C LEU A 157 0.90 -3.40 -7.45
N PRO A 158 1.45 -3.13 -8.65
CA PRO A 158 2.52 -2.16 -8.87
C PRO A 158 2.21 -0.76 -8.33
N LEU A 159 3.26 -0.02 -7.96
CA LEU A 159 3.09 1.33 -7.39
C LEU A 159 3.04 2.43 -8.45
N PHE A 160 3.75 2.24 -9.58
CA PHE A 160 3.98 3.30 -10.56
C PHE A 160 3.67 2.85 -12.00
N SER A 161 2.75 1.92 -12.14
CA SER A 161 2.25 1.46 -13.44
C SER A 161 0.73 1.53 -13.48
N GLU A 162 0.21 1.64 -14.68
CA GLU A 162 -1.22 1.58 -15.00
C GLU A 162 -1.47 0.26 -15.72
N GLU A 163 -2.34 -0.59 -15.21
CA GLU A 163 -2.67 -1.90 -15.74
C GLU A 163 -3.99 -1.85 -16.50
N ASN A 164 -4.03 -2.52 -17.67
CA ASN A 164 -5.26 -2.83 -18.41
C ASN A 164 -5.85 -4.16 -17.95
N SER A 165 -5.01 -5.13 -17.59
CA SER A 165 -5.42 -6.46 -17.16
C SER A 165 -4.38 -7.02 -16.19
N VAL A 166 -4.87 -7.69 -15.14
CA VAL A 166 -4.05 -8.46 -14.20
C VAL A 166 -4.72 -9.80 -14.01
N LYS A 167 -4.04 -10.89 -14.36
CA LYS A 167 -4.55 -12.26 -14.22
C LYS A 167 -3.75 -13.04 -13.21
N ILE A 168 -4.44 -13.64 -12.25
CA ILE A 168 -3.85 -14.56 -11.28
C ILE A 168 -3.81 -15.96 -11.91
N GLY A 169 -2.61 -16.53 -11.97
CA GLY A 169 -2.39 -17.89 -12.49
C GLY A 169 -2.16 -18.88 -11.35
N VAL A 170 -2.89 -19.96 -11.39
CA VAL A 170 -2.74 -21.12 -10.50
C VAL A 170 -2.57 -22.39 -11.30
N GLN A 171 -2.03 -23.46 -10.70
CA GLN A 171 -1.93 -24.76 -11.37
C GLN A 171 -3.31 -25.23 -11.86
N GLU A 172 -3.37 -25.73 -13.08
CA GLU A 172 -4.60 -26.31 -13.66
C GLU A 172 -5.20 -27.37 -12.72
N GLY A 173 -6.51 -27.26 -12.45
CA GLY A 173 -7.22 -28.12 -11.50
C GLY A 173 -7.16 -27.68 -10.04
N ALA A 174 -6.33 -26.66 -9.69
CA ALA A 174 -6.38 -26.04 -8.39
C ALA A 174 -7.57 -25.07 -8.26
N THR A 175 -8.04 -24.87 -7.03
CA THR A 175 -9.08 -23.88 -6.74
C THR A 175 -8.49 -22.48 -6.76
N LEU A 176 -9.26 -21.50 -7.26
CA LEU A 176 -8.99 -20.08 -7.13
C LEU A 176 -10.34 -19.37 -6.92
N VAL A 177 -10.54 -18.81 -5.73
CA VAL A 177 -11.81 -18.18 -5.35
C VAL A 177 -11.57 -16.83 -4.67
N LYS A 178 -12.61 -16.00 -4.61
CA LYS A 178 -12.57 -14.71 -3.88
C LYS A 178 -12.14 -14.93 -2.43
N GLY A 179 -11.22 -14.10 -1.96
CA GLY A 179 -10.90 -13.96 -0.53
C GLY A 179 -11.78 -12.89 0.12
N GLU A 180 -11.77 -12.84 1.44
CA GLU A 180 -12.36 -11.71 2.18
C GLU A 180 -11.45 -10.47 2.09
N VAL A 181 -12.02 -9.26 2.27
CA VAL A 181 -11.21 -8.07 2.50
C VAL A 181 -10.52 -8.22 3.86
N PRO A 182 -9.18 -8.32 3.91
CA PRO A 182 -8.49 -8.75 5.14
C PRO A 182 -8.40 -7.67 6.22
N PHE A 183 -8.74 -6.43 5.88
CA PHE A 183 -8.63 -5.27 6.75
C PHE A 183 -10.00 -4.63 6.97
N ARG A 184 -10.19 -4.12 8.18
CA ARG A 184 -11.46 -3.48 8.60
C ARG A 184 -11.39 -1.98 8.44
N HIS A 185 -12.55 -1.35 8.40
CA HIS A 185 -12.71 0.08 8.24
C HIS A 185 -12.14 0.61 6.93
N ARG A 186 -12.50 1.81 6.57
CA ARG A 186 -12.07 2.47 5.34
C ARG A 186 -11.40 3.79 5.71
N VAL A 187 -10.09 3.77 5.94
CA VAL A 187 -9.32 4.97 6.29
C VAL A 187 -8.61 5.47 5.03
N GLY A 188 -9.07 6.59 4.49
CA GLY A 188 -8.44 7.23 3.34
C GLY A 188 -7.08 7.81 3.73
N ILE A 189 -6.06 7.62 2.89
CA ILE A 189 -4.78 8.31 3.05
C ILE A 189 -4.43 9.05 1.77
N PHE A 190 -4.42 10.40 1.83
CA PHE A 190 -3.98 11.26 0.74
C PHE A 190 -2.59 11.81 1.07
N GLY A 191 -1.64 11.61 0.15
CA GLY A 191 -0.27 11.93 0.46
C GLY A 191 0.66 12.09 -0.75
N SER A 192 1.90 12.33 -0.43
CA SER A 192 3.01 12.63 -1.34
C SER A 192 3.60 11.36 -1.99
N SER A 193 4.82 11.49 -2.52
CA SER A 193 5.65 10.37 -2.97
C SER A 193 5.93 9.35 -1.86
N PHE A 194 5.90 9.77 -0.61
CA PHE A 194 6.07 8.88 0.53
C PHE A 194 4.89 7.92 0.68
N THR A 195 3.67 8.43 0.57
CA THR A 195 2.44 7.63 0.56
C THR A 195 2.32 6.78 -0.71
N HIS A 196 2.79 7.30 -1.85
CA HIS A 196 2.83 6.57 -3.13
C HIS A 196 3.79 5.37 -3.07
N GLY A 197 4.89 5.49 -2.30
CA GLY A 197 5.86 4.41 -2.04
C GLY A 197 7.15 4.54 -2.85
N THR A 198 7.58 5.77 -3.19
CA THR A 198 8.86 6.00 -3.85
C THR A 198 10.00 5.41 -3.03
N SER A 199 10.92 4.71 -3.70
CA SER A 199 12.12 4.07 -3.13
C SER A 199 11.87 2.84 -2.26
N THR A 200 10.65 2.31 -2.17
CA THR A 200 10.43 0.97 -1.58
C THR A 200 11.01 -0.13 -2.46
N SER A 201 11.40 -1.26 -1.87
CA SER A 201 11.89 -2.41 -2.64
C SER A 201 10.79 -3.11 -3.44
N ARG A 202 9.53 -3.08 -2.97
CA ARG A 202 8.38 -3.79 -3.54
C ARG A 202 7.06 -3.20 -2.99
N PRO A 203 5.91 -3.44 -3.64
CA PRO A 203 4.64 -2.77 -3.31
C PRO A 203 4.18 -2.87 -1.85
N GLY A 204 4.30 -4.03 -1.23
CA GLY A 204 3.88 -4.23 0.16
C GLY A 204 4.76 -3.53 1.22
N MET A 205 5.87 -2.90 0.83
CA MET A 205 6.78 -2.19 1.74
C MET A 205 6.45 -0.70 1.92
N THR A 206 5.43 -0.19 1.24
CA THR A 206 4.92 1.16 1.54
C THR A 206 4.44 1.24 2.99
N TYR A 207 4.63 2.40 3.65
CA TYR A 207 4.19 2.52 5.05
C TYR A 207 2.67 2.34 5.24
N PRO A 208 1.77 2.74 4.29
CA PRO A 208 0.35 2.41 4.42
C PRO A 208 0.06 0.91 4.38
N ALA A 209 0.74 0.16 3.48
CA ALA A 209 0.56 -1.29 3.40
C ALA A 209 1.06 -2.02 4.66
N GLN A 210 2.20 -1.60 5.21
CA GLN A 210 2.74 -2.13 6.47
C GLN A 210 1.83 -1.81 7.66
N PHE A 211 1.31 -0.57 7.72
CA PHE A 211 0.35 -0.18 8.76
C PHE A 211 -0.90 -1.07 8.71
N SER A 212 -1.49 -1.27 7.52
CA SER A 212 -2.68 -2.11 7.36
C SER A 212 -2.44 -3.55 7.83
N ARG A 213 -1.32 -4.17 7.40
CA ARG A 213 -0.98 -5.55 7.84
C ARG A 213 -0.71 -5.66 9.34
N SER A 214 -0.15 -4.63 9.98
CA SER A 214 0.19 -4.66 11.40
C SER A 214 -0.96 -4.31 12.34
N THR A 215 -1.99 -3.62 11.82
CA THR A 215 -3.12 -3.13 12.64
C THR A 215 -4.45 -3.78 12.32
N GLY A 216 -4.60 -4.34 11.11
CA GLY A 216 -5.87 -4.82 10.61
C GLY A 216 -6.82 -3.71 10.14
N ILE A 217 -6.37 -2.44 10.08
CA ILE A 217 -7.14 -1.30 9.57
C ILE A 217 -6.77 -1.04 8.11
N GLN A 218 -7.77 -0.90 7.24
CA GLN A 218 -7.56 -0.66 5.83
C GLN A 218 -7.14 0.79 5.56
N LEU A 219 -5.89 1.01 5.11
CA LEU A 219 -5.48 2.29 4.53
C LEU A 219 -5.71 2.27 3.02
N LEU A 220 -6.54 3.19 2.53
CA LEU A 220 -6.91 3.35 1.12
C LEU A 220 -6.02 4.43 0.51
N SER A 221 -4.94 4.01 -0.17
CA SER A 221 -3.87 4.92 -0.58
C SER A 221 -4.21 5.75 -1.82
N LEU A 222 -4.08 7.07 -1.70
CA LEU A 222 -4.04 8.03 -2.79
C LEU A 222 -2.75 8.87 -2.69
N GLY A 223 -1.60 8.21 -2.77
CA GLY A 223 -0.30 8.88 -2.88
C GLY A 223 -0.09 9.42 -4.29
N CYS A 224 0.36 10.68 -4.41
CA CYS A 224 0.65 11.36 -5.68
C CYS A 224 2.01 12.03 -5.60
N SER A 225 3.05 11.40 -6.17
CA SER A 225 4.45 11.83 -6.10
C SER A 225 4.64 13.26 -6.63
N GLY A 226 5.13 14.18 -5.77
CA GLY A 226 5.32 15.60 -6.09
C GLY A 226 4.02 16.42 -6.21
N ASN A 227 2.85 15.80 -6.12
CA ASN A 227 1.56 16.39 -6.49
C ASN A 227 0.53 16.47 -5.36
N CYS A 228 0.83 16.04 -4.15
CA CYS A 228 -0.04 16.22 -2.99
C CYS A 228 0.17 17.63 -2.39
N LYS A 229 -0.62 18.61 -2.83
CA LYS A 229 -0.47 20.03 -2.45
C LYS A 229 -1.78 20.66 -1.98
N MET A 230 -2.72 19.88 -1.48
CA MET A 230 -4.05 20.31 -1.02
C MET A 230 -4.82 21.11 -2.09
N GLN A 231 -4.72 20.69 -3.34
CA GLN A 231 -5.43 21.33 -4.47
C GLN A 231 -6.95 21.13 -4.34
N THR A 232 -7.73 22.12 -4.81
CA THR A 232 -9.19 22.13 -4.71
C THR A 232 -9.83 20.91 -5.38
N TYR A 233 -9.34 20.52 -6.56
CA TYR A 233 -9.87 19.37 -7.29
C TYR A 233 -9.57 18.02 -6.62
N PHE A 234 -8.47 17.90 -5.84
CA PHE A 234 -8.29 16.74 -4.96
C PHE A 234 -9.25 16.77 -3.78
N ALA A 235 -9.49 17.95 -3.17
CA ALA A 235 -10.51 18.10 -2.14
C ALA A 235 -11.91 17.76 -2.65
N ASP A 236 -12.23 18.11 -3.92
CA ASP A 236 -13.50 17.74 -4.58
C ASP A 236 -13.64 16.22 -4.68
N ALA A 237 -12.58 15.52 -5.14
CA ALA A 237 -12.60 14.07 -5.23
C ALA A 237 -12.70 13.41 -3.84
N LEU A 238 -11.90 13.87 -2.87
CA LEU A 238 -11.91 13.32 -1.51
C LEU A 238 -13.25 13.56 -0.78
N ALA A 239 -13.98 14.63 -1.12
CA ALA A 239 -15.31 14.91 -0.58
C ALA A 239 -16.36 13.84 -0.96
N ASP A 240 -16.16 13.13 -2.06
CA ASP A 240 -17.04 12.02 -2.52
C ASP A 240 -16.60 10.64 -2.00
N ALA A 241 -15.50 10.55 -1.27
CA ALA A 241 -14.96 9.27 -0.82
C ALA A 241 -15.77 8.71 0.37
N ASP A 242 -16.15 7.43 0.30
CA ASP A 242 -16.77 6.72 1.42
C ASP A 242 -15.68 6.19 2.35
N VAL A 243 -15.49 6.88 3.49
CA VAL A 243 -14.44 6.56 4.47
C VAL A 243 -14.87 6.82 5.92
N ASP A 244 -14.26 6.11 6.85
CA ASP A 244 -14.46 6.29 8.30
C ASP A 244 -13.51 7.35 8.90
N ALA A 245 -12.41 7.66 8.22
CA ALA A 245 -11.39 8.63 8.64
C ALA A 245 -10.50 9.02 7.46
N PHE A 246 -9.79 10.16 7.60
CA PHE A 246 -8.70 10.52 6.71
C PHE A 246 -7.38 10.70 7.45
N ILE A 247 -6.28 10.30 6.78
CA ILE A 247 -4.91 10.60 7.15
C ILE A 247 -4.27 11.41 6.00
N PHE A 248 -3.49 12.45 6.34
CA PHE A 248 -2.87 13.33 5.36
C PHE A 248 -1.36 13.40 5.56
N ASP A 249 -0.59 13.01 4.54
CA ASP A 249 0.83 13.31 4.33
C ASP A 249 0.91 14.43 3.29
N SER A 250 0.42 15.63 3.64
CA SER A 250 0.15 16.71 2.69
C SER A 250 1.08 17.92 2.82
N PHE A 251 2.09 17.89 3.71
CA PHE A 251 3.02 18.99 3.90
C PHE A 251 4.37 18.81 3.18
N SER A 252 4.58 17.68 2.53
CA SER A 252 5.84 17.36 1.86
C SER A 252 6.02 18.07 0.51
N ASN A 253 4.96 18.23 -0.28
CA ASN A 253 5.04 18.76 -1.64
C ASN A 253 4.72 20.25 -1.79
N PRO A 254 3.83 20.89 -0.99
CA PRO A 254 3.58 22.32 -1.10
C PRO A 254 4.76 23.11 -0.55
N ASN A 255 4.94 24.37 -0.99
CA ASN A 255 5.75 25.37 -0.30
C ASN A 255 4.95 26.02 0.84
N ALA A 256 5.60 26.89 1.62
CA ALA A 256 4.96 27.56 2.75
C ALA A 256 3.73 28.39 2.36
N ASP A 257 3.78 29.13 1.24
CA ASP A 257 2.66 29.95 0.75
C ASP A 257 1.46 29.07 0.37
N MET A 258 1.72 27.97 -0.32
CA MET A 258 0.64 27.00 -0.66
C MET A 258 0.00 26.39 0.60
N ILE A 259 0.79 26.13 1.65
CA ILE A 259 0.25 25.63 2.92
C ILE A 259 -0.65 26.70 3.54
N ASN A 260 -0.16 27.96 3.59
CA ASN A 260 -0.91 29.10 4.11
C ASN A 260 -2.27 29.25 3.39
N ASP A 261 -2.27 29.21 2.07
CA ASP A 261 -3.44 29.53 1.26
C ASP A 261 -4.46 28.40 1.20
N ARG A 262 -4.02 27.13 1.35
CA ARG A 262 -4.83 25.97 1.01
C ARG A 262 -5.30 25.14 2.21
N LEU A 263 -4.60 25.17 3.34
CA LEU A 263 -4.89 24.27 4.46
C LEU A 263 -6.30 24.44 5.01
N PHE A 264 -6.71 25.66 5.34
CA PHE A 264 -8.05 25.88 5.91
C PHE A 264 -9.18 25.61 4.91
N PRO A 265 -9.15 26.10 3.68
CA PRO A 265 -10.15 25.73 2.67
C PRO A 265 -10.23 24.21 2.43
N PHE A 266 -9.10 23.50 2.45
CA PHE A 266 -9.08 22.04 2.32
C PHE A 266 -9.76 21.35 3.50
N ILE A 267 -9.45 21.76 4.74
CA ILE A 267 -10.08 21.24 5.96
C ILE A 267 -11.59 21.51 5.93
N GLU A 268 -11.99 22.76 5.68
CA GLU A 268 -13.40 23.18 5.70
C GLU A 268 -14.24 22.41 4.69
N LYS A 269 -13.70 22.18 3.48
CA LYS A 269 -14.37 21.39 2.46
C LYS A 269 -14.57 19.93 2.88
N LEU A 270 -13.53 19.29 3.43
CA LEU A 270 -13.65 17.91 3.87
C LEU A 270 -14.53 17.74 5.11
N GLN A 271 -14.52 18.68 6.06
CA GLN A 271 -15.43 18.64 7.21
C GLN A 271 -16.90 18.83 6.80
N ALA A 272 -17.16 19.68 5.80
CA ALA A 272 -18.50 19.87 5.27
C ALA A 272 -19.02 18.61 4.57
N ALA A 273 -18.17 17.90 3.85
CA ALA A 273 -18.51 16.65 3.15
C ALA A 273 -18.59 15.43 4.10
N HIS A 274 -17.78 15.41 5.14
CA HIS A 274 -17.61 14.28 6.06
C HIS A 274 -17.77 14.72 7.53
N PRO A 275 -18.98 15.14 7.96
CA PRO A 275 -19.19 15.61 9.32
C PRO A 275 -18.96 14.48 10.35
N GLY A 276 -18.12 14.75 11.36
CA GLY A 276 -17.89 13.85 12.48
C GLY A 276 -16.87 12.75 12.25
N ILE A 277 -16.18 12.70 11.10
CA ILE A 277 -15.02 11.81 10.91
C ILE A 277 -13.69 12.52 11.21
N PRO A 278 -12.66 11.82 11.72
CA PRO A 278 -11.39 12.45 12.04
C PRO A 278 -10.55 12.72 10.78
N LEU A 279 -10.00 13.93 10.73
CA LEU A 279 -9.01 14.37 9.75
C LEU A 279 -7.64 14.44 10.45
N ILE A 280 -6.73 13.51 10.16
CA ILE A 280 -5.47 13.34 10.87
C ILE A 280 -4.32 13.78 9.96
N PHE A 281 -3.73 14.93 10.25
CA PHE A 281 -2.57 15.45 9.52
C PHE A 281 -1.27 14.96 10.16
N GLN A 282 -0.32 14.54 9.33
CA GLN A 282 1.02 14.15 9.73
C GLN A 282 1.99 15.31 9.48
N HIS A 283 2.88 15.58 10.46
CA HIS A 283 4.05 16.39 10.20
C HIS A 283 4.93 15.71 9.13
N SER A 284 5.63 16.49 8.29
CA SER A 284 6.56 15.92 7.32
C SER A 284 7.78 15.34 8.02
N ILE A 285 8.29 14.22 7.52
CA ILE A 285 9.54 13.62 8.03
C ILE A 285 10.74 14.51 7.74
N TYR A 286 11.82 14.34 8.50
CA TYR A 286 13.10 14.96 8.19
C TYR A 286 13.67 14.40 6.88
N ARG A 287 14.24 15.26 6.05
CA ARG A 287 14.89 14.89 4.79
C ARG A 287 16.40 15.03 4.94
N GLU A 288 17.15 13.98 4.65
CA GLU A 288 18.60 13.93 4.84
C GLU A 288 19.35 14.93 3.95
N ARG A 289 18.75 15.34 2.83
CA ARG A 289 19.30 16.40 1.97
C ARG A 289 19.51 17.73 2.72
N ARG A 290 18.78 17.97 3.82
CA ARG A 290 18.92 19.15 4.67
C ARG A 290 20.27 19.23 5.37
N ASN A 291 20.94 18.10 5.62
CA ASN A 291 22.16 18.03 6.41
C ASN A 291 23.27 18.98 5.90
N PHE A 292 23.41 19.12 4.58
CA PHE A 292 24.48 19.91 3.96
C PHE A 292 23.99 20.90 2.88
N ASP A 293 22.74 20.82 2.43
CA ASP A 293 22.13 21.77 1.51
C ASP A 293 21.33 22.82 2.30
N HIS A 294 21.99 23.92 2.63
CA HIS A 294 21.37 25.02 3.39
C HIS A 294 20.17 25.66 2.69
N SER A 295 20.09 25.63 1.36
CA SER A 295 18.95 26.13 0.61
C SER A 295 17.74 25.23 0.81
N THR A 296 17.94 23.92 0.68
CA THR A 296 16.93 22.92 0.98
C THR A 296 16.51 22.98 2.44
N ASP A 297 17.47 23.08 3.38
CA ASP A 297 17.15 23.17 4.81
C ASP A 297 16.26 24.37 5.12
N LYS A 298 16.62 25.57 4.63
CA LYS A 298 15.83 26.79 4.81
C LYS A 298 14.40 26.63 4.24
N SER A 299 14.26 26.05 3.07
CA SER A 299 12.93 25.86 2.44
C SER A 299 12.08 24.83 3.16
N GLU A 300 12.65 23.71 3.58
CA GLU A 300 11.96 22.67 4.35
C GLU A 300 11.58 23.19 5.75
N GLN A 301 12.45 23.97 6.40
CA GLN A 301 12.14 24.60 7.68
C GLN A 301 10.97 25.58 7.56
N ALA A 302 10.96 26.43 6.53
CA ALA A 302 9.85 27.36 6.29
C ALA A 302 8.50 26.64 6.10
N LYS A 303 8.50 25.49 5.41
CA LYS A 303 7.29 24.65 5.28
C LYS A 303 6.86 24.07 6.62
N ALA A 304 7.80 23.55 7.41
CA ALA A 304 7.53 22.97 8.72
C ALA A 304 6.95 24.02 9.68
N ASP A 305 7.57 25.20 9.76
CA ASP A 305 7.12 26.31 10.60
C ASP A 305 5.71 26.78 10.23
N MET A 306 5.41 26.87 8.93
CA MET A 306 4.09 27.25 8.44
C MET A 306 3.06 26.18 8.79
N ALA A 307 3.35 24.89 8.52
CA ALA A 307 2.46 23.79 8.85
C ALA A 307 2.16 23.73 10.36
N ASP A 308 3.19 23.83 11.20
CA ASP A 308 3.06 23.83 12.67
C ASP A 308 2.20 24.98 13.16
N SER A 309 2.48 26.21 12.66
CA SER A 309 1.73 27.39 13.04
C SER A 309 0.25 27.27 12.73
N LEU A 310 -0.08 26.88 11.49
CA LEU A 310 -1.47 26.75 11.05
C LEU A 310 -2.17 25.55 11.67
N MET A 311 -1.50 24.41 11.84
CA MET A 311 -2.10 23.23 12.48
C MET A 311 -2.38 23.45 13.97
N ARG A 312 -1.56 24.23 14.70
CA ARG A 312 -1.87 24.66 16.08
C ARG A 312 -3.16 25.49 16.17
N ILE A 313 -3.48 26.24 15.12
CA ILE A 313 -4.75 26.98 15.01
C ILE A 313 -5.86 25.99 14.61
N ALA A 314 -5.63 25.16 13.58
CA ALA A 314 -6.61 24.24 13.03
C ALA A 314 -7.17 23.28 14.10
N VAL A 315 -6.31 22.64 14.91
CA VAL A 315 -6.75 21.70 15.95
C VAL A 315 -7.54 22.34 17.10
N LYS A 316 -7.48 23.67 17.25
CA LYS A 316 -8.32 24.43 18.20
C LYS A 316 -9.62 24.94 17.55
N LYS A 317 -9.55 25.33 16.26
CA LYS A 317 -10.67 25.91 15.51
C LYS A 317 -11.67 24.84 15.06
N TYR A 318 -11.18 23.70 14.60
CA TYR A 318 -11.99 22.64 13.98
C TYR A 318 -12.09 21.44 14.89
N LYS A 319 -13.32 20.98 15.13
CA LYS A 319 -13.57 19.69 15.77
C LYS A 319 -13.08 18.59 14.84
N ASP A 320 -12.65 17.46 15.39
CA ASP A 320 -12.26 16.24 14.66
C ASP A 320 -11.00 16.41 13.74
N VAL A 321 -10.27 17.52 13.89
CA VAL A 321 -8.97 17.74 13.24
C VAL A 321 -7.84 17.44 14.23
N TYR A 322 -6.87 16.65 13.77
CA TYR A 322 -5.73 16.19 14.58
C TYR A 322 -4.42 16.45 13.83
N TYR A 323 -3.37 16.69 14.60
CA TYR A 323 -2.01 16.82 14.09
C TYR A 323 -1.09 15.90 14.88
N ILE A 324 -0.34 15.04 14.18
CA ILE A 324 0.61 14.11 14.79
C ILE A 324 2.03 14.42 14.34
N ASP A 325 2.96 14.36 15.28
CA ASP A 325 4.38 14.55 15.01
C ASP A 325 4.97 13.30 14.37
N CYS A 326 5.61 13.48 13.22
CA CYS A 326 6.31 12.45 12.47
C CYS A 326 7.74 12.90 12.08
N THR A 327 8.25 14.01 12.63
CA THR A 327 9.54 14.60 12.23
C THR A 327 10.68 13.59 12.29
N ASN A 328 10.71 12.78 13.35
CA ASN A 328 11.73 11.76 13.58
C ASN A 328 11.19 10.34 13.33
N ALA A 329 10.20 10.21 12.43
CA ALA A 329 9.53 8.93 12.21
C ALA A 329 10.39 7.91 11.48
N THR A 330 11.45 8.32 10.79
CA THR A 330 12.26 7.43 9.97
C THR A 330 13.50 6.92 10.70
N ASP A 331 14.46 7.80 11.01
CA ASP A 331 15.75 7.38 11.57
C ASP A 331 16.50 8.57 12.17
N CYS A 332 16.97 8.41 13.41
CA CYS A 332 17.82 9.42 14.06
C CYS A 332 19.32 9.25 13.73
N GLN A 333 19.72 8.19 13.02
CA GLN A 333 21.08 7.96 12.55
C GLN A 333 21.32 8.47 11.13
N HIS A 334 20.27 8.99 10.47
CA HIS A 334 20.34 9.58 9.12
C HIS A 334 20.68 8.60 7.99
N GLU A 335 20.39 7.29 8.16
CA GLU A 335 20.74 6.23 7.19
C GLU A 335 19.51 5.67 6.43
N SER A 336 18.30 6.11 6.72
CA SER A 336 17.08 5.51 6.16
C SER A 336 16.69 6.01 4.78
N SER A 337 17.34 7.06 4.25
CA SER A 337 17.01 7.67 2.97
C SER A 337 17.78 7.07 1.80
N VAL A 338 17.12 6.92 0.64
CA VAL A 338 17.73 6.41 -0.59
C VAL A 338 18.37 7.53 -1.43
N ASP A 339 17.74 8.72 -1.48
CA ASP A 339 18.13 9.84 -2.34
C ASP A 339 18.22 11.18 -1.58
N GLY A 340 18.28 11.11 -0.26
CA GLY A 340 18.26 12.27 0.64
C GLY A 340 16.86 12.86 0.88
N THR A 341 15.84 12.32 0.22
CA THR A 341 14.43 12.72 0.37
C THR A 341 13.54 11.53 0.75
N HIS A 342 13.62 10.43 0.01
CA HIS A 342 12.72 9.30 0.14
C HIS A 342 13.33 8.19 0.99
N PRO A 343 12.60 7.70 2.01
CA PRO A 343 13.03 6.53 2.78
C PRO A 343 13.11 5.27 1.92
N GLY A 344 14.02 4.36 2.27
CA GLY A 344 13.96 2.98 1.85
C GLY A 344 13.03 2.15 2.74
N ASP A 345 13.01 0.83 2.57
CA ASP A 345 12.14 -0.08 3.35
C ASP A 345 12.30 0.10 4.85
N HIS A 346 13.54 0.28 5.33
CA HIS A 346 13.83 0.51 6.74
C HIS A 346 13.11 1.76 7.27
N GLY A 347 13.29 2.89 6.59
CA GLY A 347 12.66 4.15 7.00
C GLY A 347 11.13 4.09 6.92
N TYR A 348 10.54 3.44 5.89
CA TYR A 348 9.10 3.25 5.82
C TYR A 348 8.56 2.31 6.90
N THR A 349 9.34 1.33 7.35
CA THR A 349 8.97 0.46 8.47
C THR A 349 8.93 1.27 9.78
N LEU A 350 9.98 2.04 10.05
CA LEU A 350 10.03 2.95 11.21
C LEU A 350 8.87 3.95 11.19
N TRP A 351 8.56 4.51 10.01
CA TRP A 351 7.41 5.42 9.87
C TRP A 351 6.09 4.75 10.22
N ALA A 352 5.81 3.58 9.63
CA ALA A 352 4.59 2.83 9.92
C ALA A 352 4.45 2.50 11.42
N GLU A 353 5.55 2.16 12.08
CA GLU A 353 5.57 1.88 13.52
C GLU A 353 5.35 3.14 14.36
N SER A 354 5.98 4.26 14.02
CA SER A 354 5.89 5.51 14.78
C SER A 354 4.49 6.11 14.78
N ILE A 355 3.79 6.07 13.63
CA ILE A 355 2.43 6.63 13.50
C ILE A 355 1.36 5.68 14.06
N ARG A 356 1.66 4.40 14.25
CA ARG A 356 0.68 3.38 14.65
C ARG A 356 -0.04 3.76 15.95
N LYS A 357 0.70 4.01 17.01
CA LYS A 357 0.11 4.31 18.34
C LYS A 357 -0.71 5.61 18.35
N PRO A 358 -0.22 6.75 17.86
CA PRO A 358 -1.00 7.98 17.83
C PRO A 358 -2.25 7.89 16.96
N ILE A 359 -2.16 7.30 15.77
CA ILE A 359 -3.32 7.12 14.89
C ILE A 359 -4.37 6.22 15.53
N LEU A 360 -4.01 5.05 16.03
CA LEU A 360 -4.95 4.14 16.71
C LEU A 360 -5.61 4.77 17.93
N LYS A 361 -4.89 5.62 18.68
CA LYS A 361 -5.46 6.38 19.81
C LYS A 361 -6.55 7.36 19.37
N ILE A 362 -6.36 8.02 18.22
CA ILE A 362 -7.36 8.92 17.63
C ILE A 362 -8.53 8.11 17.11
N LEU A 363 -8.29 7.13 16.24
CA LEU A 363 -9.31 6.31 15.60
C LEU A 363 -10.24 5.62 16.62
N LYS A 364 -9.68 5.17 17.74
CA LYS A 364 -10.46 4.56 18.84
C LYS A 364 -11.55 5.47 19.40
N LYS A 365 -11.37 6.81 19.38
CA LYS A 365 -12.38 7.78 19.83
C LYS A 365 -13.64 7.76 18.96
N TYR A 366 -13.50 7.29 17.72
CA TYR A 366 -14.55 7.20 16.70
C TYR A 366 -15.06 5.76 16.49
N GLY A 367 -14.70 4.84 17.39
CA GLY A 367 -15.15 3.45 17.30
C GLY A 367 -14.34 2.59 16.28
N ILE A 368 -13.34 3.15 15.63
CA ILE A 368 -12.49 2.48 14.65
C ILE A 368 -11.40 1.70 15.41
N ARG A 369 -11.44 0.33 15.29
CA ARG A 369 -10.57 -0.57 16.07
C ARG A 369 -10.06 -1.74 15.22
#